data_e6df21bad82b71bed3bc68f750fd450f
#
_entry.id   e6df21bad82b71bed3bc68f750fd450f
#
_cell.length_a   1.000
_cell.length_b   1.000
_cell.length_c   1.000
_cell.angle_alpha   90.00
_cell.angle_beta   90.00
_cell.angle_gamma   90.00
#
_symmetry.space_group_name_H-M   'P 1'
#
loop_
_entity.id
_entity.type
_entity.pdbx_description
1 polymer ?
#
loop_
_entity_poly.entity_id
_entity_poly.type
_entity_poly.pdbx_seq_one_letter_code
_entity_poly.pdbx_strand_id
1 'polypeptide(L)'
;ELEGTKTQLDEHDSSEEFKAFLRKKVFLNPMIWGLAVADFFVYIVRFAVLDWGPTFLQESRGLSSSMAGWTVAIFEVCGITGMLLAGWISDKFFGGRAQRTCVFCMAGVILFISLFFALPESTDPVVLLMMLAVAGFFIYGPQALIGVIASNHATKKAASTANGVVGMVSYVSVVVSGWGFGFISDHFGWRWVFITMIAICL
;
A
#
# COMPACT_ATOMS: atom_id res chain seq x y z
N GLU A 1 -43.50 -25.61 15.88
CA GLU A 1 -43.20 -24.31 16.51
C GLU A 1 -42.00 -24.37 17.44
N LEU A 2 -41.82 -25.43 18.25
CA LEU A 2 -40.71 -25.55 19.20
C LEU A 2 -39.32 -25.84 18.54
N GLU A 3 -39.30 -26.51 17.39
CA GLU A 3 -38.07 -26.77 16.63
C GLU A 3 -37.54 -25.51 15.93
N GLY A 4 -38.41 -24.69 15.34
CA GLY A 4 -38.06 -23.43 14.72
C GLY A 4 -37.48 -22.42 15.71
N THR A 5 -37.98 -22.38 16.92
CA THR A 5 -37.52 -21.50 18.00
C THR A 5 -36.13 -21.88 18.50
N LYS A 6 -35.84 -23.19 18.62
CA LYS A 6 -34.52 -23.72 19.01
C LYS A 6 -33.46 -23.35 17.94
N THR A 7 -33.77 -23.58 16.67
CA THR A 7 -32.84 -23.24 15.56
C THR A 7 -32.50 -21.77 15.54
N GLN A 8 -33.45 -20.84 15.77
CA GLN A 8 -33.22 -19.43 15.84
C GLN A 8 -32.38 -19.01 17.05
N LEU A 9 -32.58 -19.65 18.21
CA LEU A 9 -31.80 -19.42 19.42
C LEU A 9 -30.35 -19.89 19.23
N ASP A 10 -30.12 -21.05 18.62
CA ASP A 10 -28.81 -21.61 18.34
C ASP A 10 -28.05 -20.76 17.29
N GLU A 11 -28.73 -20.24 16.27
CA GLU A 11 -28.15 -19.31 15.29
C GLU A 11 -27.79 -17.97 15.91
N HIS A 12 -28.63 -17.45 16.81
CA HIS A 12 -28.34 -16.18 17.50
C HIS A 12 -27.16 -16.32 18.45
N ASP A 13 -27.08 -17.39 19.21
CA ASP A 13 -25.98 -17.65 20.16
C ASP A 13 -24.66 -17.88 19.42
N SER A 14 -24.65 -18.62 18.33
CA SER A 14 -23.48 -18.77 17.46
C SER A 14 -23.05 -17.45 16.79
N SER A 15 -23.99 -16.56 16.49
CA SER A 15 -23.73 -15.23 15.96
C SER A 15 -23.06 -14.33 17.00
N GLU A 16 -23.50 -14.33 18.24
CA GLU A 16 -22.91 -13.53 19.32
C GLU A 16 -21.50 -14.04 19.70
N GLU A 17 -21.30 -15.36 19.76
CA GLU A 17 -19.97 -15.93 19.94
C GLU A 17 -19.01 -15.55 18.83
N PHE A 18 -19.48 -15.54 17.58
CA PHE A 18 -18.67 -15.12 16.43
C PHE A 18 -18.34 -13.63 16.48
N LYS A 19 -19.27 -12.76 16.86
CA LYS A 19 -19.02 -11.33 17.07
C LYS A 19 -18.00 -11.09 18.17
N ALA A 20 -18.11 -11.79 19.30
CA ALA A 20 -17.15 -11.70 20.40
C ALA A 20 -15.75 -12.17 19.96
N PHE A 21 -15.68 -13.22 19.14
CA PHE A 21 -14.44 -13.72 18.55
C PHE A 21 -13.80 -12.67 17.61
N LEU A 22 -14.57 -12.07 16.69
CA LEU A 22 -14.09 -11.02 15.79
C LEU A 22 -13.60 -9.81 16.58
N ARG A 23 -14.38 -9.38 17.60
CA ARG A 23 -13.99 -8.26 18.46
C ARG A 23 -12.62 -8.50 19.09
N LYS A 24 -12.38 -9.68 19.65
CA LYS A 24 -11.12 -10.03 20.31
C LYS A 24 -9.96 -10.22 19.34
N LYS A 25 -10.19 -10.90 18.21
CA LYS A 25 -9.13 -11.30 17.26
C LYS A 25 -8.78 -10.23 16.24
N VAL A 26 -9.70 -9.31 15.94
CA VAL A 26 -9.50 -8.25 14.95
C VAL A 26 -9.53 -6.87 15.61
N PHE A 27 -10.67 -6.45 16.12
CA PHE A 27 -10.86 -5.07 16.57
C PHE A 27 -10.05 -4.68 17.82
N LEU A 28 -9.83 -5.61 18.74
CA LEU A 28 -9.00 -5.39 19.94
C LEU A 28 -7.56 -5.91 19.79
N ASN A 29 -7.19 -6.39 18.61
CA ASN A 29 -5.85 -6.92 18.37
C ASN A 29 -4.91 -5.79 17.94
N PRO A 30 -3.92 -5.38 18.77
CA PRO A 30 -3.02 -4.29 18.45
C PRO A 30 -2.14 -4.58 17.22
N MET A 31 -1.91 -5.86 16.92
CA MET A 31 -1.14 -6.25 15.73
C MET A 31 -1.88 -5.90 14.43
N ILE A 32 -3.20 -6.10 14.39
CA ILE A 32 -4.02 -5.75 13.22
C ILE A 32 -4.01 -4.23 13.01
N TRP A 33 -4.12 -3.45 14.08
CA TRP A 33 -4.04 -1.99 13.99
C TRP A 33 -2.65 -1.49 13.59
N GLY A 34 -1.59 -2.12 14.11
CA GLY A 34 -0.22 -1.82 13.68
C GLY A 34 -0.01 -2.09 12.18
N LEU A 35 -0.54 -3.22 11.67
CA LEU A 35 -0.51 -3.53 10.24
C LEU A 35 -1.35 -2.54 9.41
N ALA A 36 -2.51 -2.13 9.92
CA ALA A 36 -3.37 -1.15 9.26
C ALA A 36 -2.67 0.22 9.12
N VAL A 37 -1.97 0.66 10.18
CA VAL A 37 -1.17 1.90 10.14
C VAL A 37 0.02 1.77 9.20
N ALA A 38 0.73 0.64 9.21
CA ALA A 38 1.83 0.41 8.27
C ALA A 38 1.33 0.44 6.81
N ASP A 39 0.23 -0.23 6.52
CA ASP A 39 -0.37 -0.27 5.19
C ASP A 39 -0.89 1.12 4.75
N PHE A 40 -1.44 1.90 5.68
CA PHE A 40 -1.83 3.28 5.44
C PHE A 40 -0.65 4.12 4.89
N PHE A 41 0.54 3.99 5.48
CA PHE A 41 1.73 4.71 4.99
C PHE A 41 2.22 4.20 3.64
N VAL A 42 2.17 2.89 3.38
CA VAL A 42 2.46 2.31 2.06
C VAL A 42 1.52 2.89 1.01
N TYR A 43 0.22 2.97 1.32
CA TYR A 43 -0.79 3.52 0.42
C TYR A 43 -0.62 5.02 0.18
N ILE A 44 -0.21 5.81 1.19
CA ILE A 44 0.11 7.24 0.99
C ILE A 44 1.17 7.39 -0.11
N VAL A 45 2.27 6.65 -0.03
CA VAL A 45 3.36 6.74 -1.01
C VAL A 45 2.90 6.25 -2.39
N ARG A 46 2.15 5.15 -2.45
CA ARG A 46 1.59 4.64 -3.69
C ARG A 46 0.71 5.68 -4.38
N PHE A 47 -0.27 6.24 -3.67
CA PHE A 47 -1.19 7.21 -4.24
C PHE A 47 -0.51 8.55 -4.53
N ALA A 48 0.51 8.95 -3.77
CA ALA A 48 1.32 10.10 -4.10
C ALA A 48 1.98 9.97 -5.48
N VAL A 49 2.52 8.78 -5.80
CA VAL A 49 3.10 8.53 -7.13
C VAL A 49 2.03 8.46 -8.21
N LEU A 50 0.89 7.83 -7.94
CA LEU A 50 -0.20 7.68 -8.92
C LEU A 50 -0.87 9.00 -9.28
N ASP A 51 -1.20 9.81 -8.26
CA ASP A 51 -1.97 11.03 -8.44
C ASP A 51 -1.09 12.21 -8.86
N TRP A 52 0.09 12.33 -8.23
CA TRP A 52 0.97 13.49 -8.42
C TRP A 52 2.16 13.22 -9.35
N GLY A 53 2.51 11.96 -9.61
CA GLY A 53 3.57 11.60 -10.55
C GLY A 53 3.38 12.19 -11.95
N PRO A 54 2.21 12.01 -12.59
CA PRO A 54 1.93 12.62 -13.89
C PRO A 54 2.00 14.14 -13.89
N THR A 55 1.46 14.78 -12.84
CA THR A 55 1.49 16.25 -12.70
C THR A 55 2.92 16.75 -12.55
N PHE A 56 3.73 16.12 -11.70
CA PHE A 56 5.15 16.43 -11.56
C PHE A 56 5.90 16.31 -12.88
N LEU A 57 5.67 15.25 -13.65
CA LEU A 57 6.33 15.03 -14.93
C LEU A 57 5.94 16.09 -15.98
N GLN A 58 4.68 16.52 -15.97
CA GLN A 58 4.24 17.61 -16.87
C GLN A 58 4.81 18.96 -16.45
N GLU A 59 4.72 19.34 -15.18
CA GLU A 59 5.11 20.65 -14.69
C GLU A 59 6.64 20.84 -14.60
N SER A 60 7.33 19.81 -14.05
CA SER A 60 8.77 19.93 -13.76
C SER A 60 9.66 19.36 -14.85
N ARG A 61 9.15 18.49 -15.71
CA ARG A 61 9.92 17.81 -16.76
C ARG A 61 9.42 18.13 -18.17
N GLY A 62 8.32 18.88 -18.30
CA GLY A 62 7.76 19.27 -19.59
C GLY A 62 7.22 18.13 -20.45
N LEU A 63 6.88 16.97 -19.85
CA LEU A 63 6.35 15.84 -20.59
C LEU A 63 4.92 16.12 -21.06
N SER A 64 4.57 15.56 -22.22
CA SER A 64 3.19 15.62 -22.71
C SER A 64 2.24 14.83 -21.78
N SER A 65 0.97 15.24 -21.71
CA SER A 65 -0.05 14.55 -20.90
C SER A 65 -0.18 13.07 -21.27
N SER A 66 0.00 12.71 -22.55
CA SER A 66 0.00 11.32 -22.97
C SER A 66 1.16 10.53 -22.39
N MET A 67 2.38 11.08 -22.42
CA MET A 67 3.56 10.42 -21.86
C MET A 67 3.46 10.30 -20.33
N ALA A 68 2.98 11.34 -19.66
CA ALA A 68 2.73 11.31 -18.22
C ALA A 68 1.66 10.26 -17.84
N GLY A 69 0.62 10.07 -18.67
CA GLY A 69 -0.37 9.02 -18.48
C GLY A 69 0.20 7.60 -18.60
N TRP A 70 1.14 7.36 -19.51
CA TRP A 70 1.83 6.07 -19.62
C TRP A 70 2.61 5.70 -18.35
N THR A 71 3.04 6.70 -17.57
CA THR A 71 3.72 6.46 -16.29
C THR A 71 2.82 5.70 -15.33
N VAL A 72 1.55 6.06 -15.23
CA VAL A 72 0.56 5.37 -14.38
C VAL A 72 0.40 3.93 -14.83
N ALA A 73 0.19 3.70 -16.14
CA ALA A 73 -0.01 2.36 -16.68
C ALA A 73 1.21 1.46 -16.43
N ILE A 74 2.42 1.96 -16.67
CA ILE A 74 3.66 1.21 -16.45
C ILE A 74 3.88 0.94 -14.96
N PHE A 75 3.64 1.92 -14.09
CA PHE A 75 3.73 1.77 -12.64
C PHE A 75 2.79 0.66 -12.14
N GLU A 76 1.53 0.66 -12.58
CA GLU A 76 0.53 -0.36 -12.20
C GLU A 76 0.91 -1.76 -12.71
N VAL A 77 1.30 -1.89 -13.98
CA VAL A 77 1.69 -3.19 -14.57
C VAL A 77 2.93 -3.76 -13.88
N CYS A 78 3.96 -2.93 -13.65
CA CYS A 78 5.14 -3.35 -12.91
C CYS A 78 4.83 -3.64 -11.44
N GLY A 79 3.88 -2.92 -10.85
CA GLY A 79 3.38 -3.17 -9.51
C GLY A 79 2.73 -4.55 -9.38
N ILE A 80 1.88 -4.96 -10.33
CA ILE A 80 1.29 -6.30 -10.33
C ILE A 80 2.37 -7.38 -10.35
N THR A 81 3.39 -7.25 -11.19
CA THR A 81 4.51 -8.20 -11.23
C THR A 81 5.29 -8.19 -9.91
N GLY A 82 5.50 -7.02 -9.31
CA GLY A 82 6.14 -6.85 -8.00
C GLY A 82 5.37 -7.55 -6.89
N MET A 83 4.05 -7.42 -6.86
CA MET A 83 3.17 -8.09 -5.91
C MET A 83 3.29 -9.62 -5.99
N LEU A 84 3.28 -10.19 -7.19
CA LEU A 84 3.40 -11.63 -7.40
C LEU A 84 4.78 -12.14 -6.98
N LEU A 85 5.84 -11.41 -7.35
CA LEU A 85 7.21 -11.79 -7.02
C LEU A 85 7.55 -11.56 -5.55
N ALA A 86 6.93 -10.61 -4.86
CA ALA A 86 7.16 -10.38 -3.44
C ALA A 86 6.80 -11.61 -2.58
N GLY A 87 5.71 -12.31 -2.90
CA GLY A 87 5.37 -13.58 -2.27
C GLY A 87 6.44 -14.64 -2.48
N TRP A 88 6.86 -14.84 -3.72
CA TRP A 88 7.90 -15.80 -4.08
C TRP A 88 9.26 -15.44 -3.43
N ILE A 89 9.64 -14.17 -3.41
CA ILE A 89 10.85 -13.68 -2.73
C ILE A 89 10.76 -13.95 -1.23
N SER A 90 9.61 -13.69 -0.62
CA SER A 90 9.37 -13.97 0.80
C SER A 90 9.63 -15.43 1.14
N ASP A 91 9.09 -16.35 0.34
CA ASP A 91 9.20 -17.78 0.59
C ASP A 91 10.62 -18.29 0.33
N LYS A 92 11.24 -17.88 -0.78
CA LYS A 92 12.53 -18.43 -1.23
C LYS A 92 13.72 -17.83 -0.47
N PHE A 93 13.75 -16.51 -0.24
CA PHE A 93 14.91 -15.82 0.34
C PHE A 93 14.75 -15.49 1.83
N PHE A 94 13.52 -15.30 2.29
CA PHE A 94 13.24 -14.92 3.68
C PHE A 94 12.54 -16.02 4.49
N GLY A 95 12.40 -17.23 3.93
CA GLY A 95 11.80 -18.38 4.62
C GLY A 95 10.36 -18.11 5.07
N GLY A 96 9.56 -17.45 4.23
CA GLY A 96 8.16 -17.10 4.51
C GLY A 96 7.98 -15.94 5.50
N ARG A 97 9.05 -15.21 5.85
CA ARG A 97 9.00 -14.06 6.76
C ARG A 97 8.61 -12.79 6.00
N ALA A 98 7.33 -12.64 5.71
CA ALA A 98 6.78 -11.54 4.92
C ALA A 98 7.18 -10.15 5.43
N GLN A 99 7.35 -9.95 6.75
CA GLN A 99 7.80 -8.69 7.33
C GLN A 99 9.19 -8.26 6.83
N ARG A 100 10.14 -9.20 6.68
CA ARG A 100 11.47 -8.89 6.15
C ARG A 100 11.43 -8.49 4.68
N THR A 101 10.55 -9.14 3.92
CA THR A 101 10.32 -8.79 2.52
C THR A 101 9.71 -7.40 2.40
N CYS A 102 8.78 -7.01 3.29
CA CYS A 102 8.25 -5.64 3.32
C CYS A 102 9.36 -4.61 3.54
N VAL A 103 10.25 -4.82 4.52
CA VAL A 103 11.38 -3.92 4.78
C VAL A 103 12.32 -3.83 3.58
N PHE A 104 12.64 -4.97 2.95
CA PHE A 104 13.44 -4.99 1.72
C PHE A 104 12.79 -4.20 0.60
N CYS A 105 11.50 -4.39 0.38
CA CYS A 105 10.75 -3.66 -0.64
C CYS A 105 10.69 -2.16 -0.35
N MET A 106 10.45 -1.76 0.91
CA MET A 106 10.43 -0.33 1.28
C MET A 106 11.79 0.33 1.10
N ALA A 107 12.89 -0.36 1.41
CA ALA A 107 14.23 0.12 1.09
C ALA A 107 14.44 0.33 -0.43
N GLY A 108 13.89 -0.56 -1.25
CA GLY A 108 13.86 -0.39 -2.71
C GLY A 108 13.06 0.84 -3.14
N VAL A 109 11.89 1.08 -2.55
CA VAL A 109 11.07 2.28 -2.80
C VAL A 109 11.85 3.55 -2.49
N ILE A 110 12.46 3.63 -1.30
CA ILE A 110 13.28 4.78 -0.88
C ILE A 110 14.40 5.03 -1.89
N LEU A 111 15.12 3.98 -2.28
CA LEU A 111 16.23 4.08 -3.22
C LEU A 111 15.76 4.64 -4.57
N PHE A 112 14.72 4.05 -5.18
CA PHE A 112 14.29 4.42 -6.53
C PHE A 112 13.58 5.77 -6.58
N ILE A 113 12.81 6.15 -5.55
CA ILE A 113 12.23 7.50 -5.43
C ILE A 113 13.35 8.53 -5.24
N SER A 114 14.36 8.24 -4.42
CA SER A 114 15.50 9.15 -4.22
C SER A 114 16.32 9.33 -5.50
N LEU A 115 16.60 8.24 -6.21
CA LEU A 115 17.28 8.30 -7.51
C LEU A 115 16.46 9.07 -8.53
N PHE A 116 15.16 8.81 -8.63
CA PHE A 116 14.26 9.53 -9.53
C PHE A 116 14.30 11.04 -9.28
N PHE A 117 14.26 11.46 -8.03
CA PHE A 117 14.34 12.88 -7.66
C PHE A 117 15.71 13.48 -7.94
N ALA A 118 16.80 12.72 -7.82
CA ALA A 118 18.16 13.18 -8.04
C ALA A 118 18.53 13.30 -9.53
N LEU A 119 17.71 12.76 -10.45
CA LEU A 119 17.99 12.82 -11.88
C LEU A 119 17.92 14.26 -12.43
N PRO A 120 18.85 14.66 -13.31
CA PRO A 120 18.83 15.96 -13.98
C PRO A 120 17.55 16.22 -14.77
N GLU A 121 17.18 17.48 -14.96
CA GLU A 121 16.00 17.85 -15.76
C GLU A 121 16.10 17.39 -17.23
N SER A 122 17.31 17.29 -17.76
CA SER A 122 17.60 16.81 -19.11
C SER A 122 17.53 15.31 -19.29
N THR A 123 17.12 14.56 -18.26
CA THR A 123 17.05 13.08 -18.32
C THR A 123 15.99 12.63 -19.33
N ASP A 124 16.35 11.63 -20.14
CA ASP A 124 15.43 11.02 -21.10
C ASP A 124 14.13 10.53 -20.41
N PRO A 125 12.96 10.87 -20.97
CA PRO A 125 11.66 10.44 -20.43
C PRO A 125 11.56 8.92 -20.17
N VAL A 126 12.18 8.10 -21.01
CA VAL A 126 12.18 6.65 -20.84
C VAL A 126 12.87 6.22 -19.55
N VAL A 127 13.97 6.88 -19.18
CA VAL A 127 14.67 6.60 -17.90
C VAL A 127 13.77 6.97 -16.71
N LEU A 128 13.04 8.08 -16.78
CA LEU A 128 12.10 8.50 -15.74
C LEU A 128 10.96 7.46 -15.56
N LEU A 129 10.41 6.98 -16.69
CA LEU A 129 9.39 5.94 -16.66
C LEU A 129 9.93 4.65 -16.06
N MET A 130 11.14 4.24 -16.41
CA MET A 130 11.79 3.02 -15.88
C MET A 130 12.00 3.13 -14.36
N MET A 131 12.43 4.29 -13.85
CA MET A 131 12.61 4.49 -12.41
C MET A 131 11.29 4.37 -11.64
N LEU A 132 10.22 4.97 -12.17
CA LEU A 132 8.89 4.86 -11.57
C LEU A 132 8.32 3.44 -11.70
N ALA A 133 8.57 2.74 -12.81
CA ALA A 133 8.21 1.34 -12.97
C ALA A 133 8.82 0.45 -11.87
N VAL A 134 10.11 0.63 -11.59
CA VAL A 134 10.80 -0.12 -10.54
C VAL A 134 10.32 0.29 -9.15
N ALA A 135 10.05 1.58 -8.91
CA ALA A 135 9.41 2.03 -7.67
C ALA A 135 8.04 1.35 -7.47
N GLY A 136 7.22 1.27 -8.53
CA GLY A 136 5.95 0.54 -8.52
C GLY A 136 6.12 -0.94 -8.18
N PHE A 137 7.08 -1.60 -8.81
CA PHE A 137 7.42 -2.99 -8.50
C PHE A 137 7.67 -3.21 -7.00
N PHE A 138 8.42 -2.33 -6.36
CA PHE A 138 8.74 -2.46 -4.94
C PHE A 138 7.58 -2.08 -4.01
N ILE A 139 6.75 -1.09 -4.34
CA ILE A 139 5.71 -0.61 -3.42
C ILE A 139 4.52 -1.57 -3.31
N TYR A 140 4.23 -2.34 -4.36
CA TYR A 140 3.14 -3.32 -4.35
C TYR A 140 3.43 -4.57 -3.53
N GLY A 141 4.72 -4.88 -3.30
CA GLY A 141 5.15 -5.99 -2.44
C GLY A 141 4.62 -5.88 -1.01
N PRO A 142 4.95 -4.81 -0.27
CA PRO A 142 4.43 -4.57 1.07
C PRO A 142 2.91 -4.56 1.13
N GLN A 143 2.23 -3.92 0.19
CA GLN A 143 0.78 -3.86 0.12
C GLN A 143 0.14 -5.25 0.13
N ALA A 144 0.63 -6.17 -0.70
CA ALA A 144 0.11 -7.54 -0.74
C ALA A 144 0.48 -8.35 0.51
N LEU A 145 1.74 -8.23 0.96
CA LEU A 145 2.26 -9.01 2.07
C LEU A 145 1.65 -8.60 3.42
N ILE A 146 1.33 -7.33 3.64
CA ILE A 146 0.65 -6.86 4.85
C ILE A 146 -0.73 -7.54 4.98
N GLY A 147 -1.48 -7.67 3.88
CA GLY A 147 -2.74 -8.41 3.86
C GLY A 147 -2.58 -9.88 4.24
N VAL A 148 -1.52 -10.54 3.76
CA VAL A 148 -1.19 -11.92 4.14
C VAL A 148 -0.83 -12.02 5.63
N ILE A 149 -0.02 -11.09 6.14
CA ILE A 149 0.35 -11.04 7.56
C ILE A 149 -0.90 -10.84 8.43
N ALA A 150 -1.79 -9.92 8.06
CA ALA A 150 -3.04 -9.66 8.78
C ALA A 150 -3.93 -10.90 8.82
N SER A 151 -4.08 -11.60 7.69
CA SER A 151 -4.84 -12.85 7.60
C SER A 151 -4.29 -13.94 8.53
N ASN A 152 -2.96 -14.08 8.56
CA ASN A 152 -2.30 -15.08 9.40
C ASN A 152 -2.46 -14.79 10.89
N HIS A 153 -2.43 -13.52 11.29
CA HIS A 153 -2.63 -13.11 12.69
C HIS A 153 -4.08 -13.21 13.16
N ALA A 154 -5.04 -13.02 12.26
CA ALA A 154 -6.45 -13.03 12.59
C ALA A 154 -7.08 -14.45 12.68
N THR A 155 -6.40 -15.48 12.21
CA THR A 155 -6.90 -16.82 11.98
C THR A 155 -7.81 -16.95 10.75
N LYS A 156 -7.98 -18.16 10.21
CA LYS A 156 -8.76 -18.40 8.97
C LYS A 156 -10.20 -17.86 9.04
N LYS A 157 -10.86 -17.97 10.21
CA LYS A 157 -12.26 -17.53 10.40
C LYS A 157 -12.42 -16.00 10.38
N ALA A 158 -11.38 -15.23 10.73
CA ALA A 158 -11.43 -13.78 10.81
C ALA A 158 -10.55 -13.08 9.75
N ALA A 159 -9.91 -13.83 8.85
CA ALA A 159 -8.95 -13.30 7.88
C ALA A 159 -9.54 -12.21 6.96
N SER A 160 -10.74 -12.43 6.43
CA SER A 160 -11.43 -11.46 5.58
C SER A 160 -11.79 -10.18 6.33
N THR A 161 -12.25 -10.30 7.59
CA THR A 161 -12.57 -9.13 8.41
C THR A 161 -11.30 -8.34 8.77
N ALA A 162 -10.19 -9.02 9.07
CA ALA A 162 -8.91 -8.37 9.33
C ALA A 162 -8.41 -7.60 8.12
N ASN A 163 -8.45 -8.21 6.93
CA ASN A 163 -8.10 -7.53 5.68
C ASN A 163 -9.04 -6.37 5.37
N GLY A 164 -10.33 -6.51 5.66
CA GLY A 164 -11.29 -5.41 5.53
C GLY A 164 -10.96 -4.22 6.42
N VAL A 165 -10.58 -4.45 7.68
CA VAL A 165 -10.16 -3.38 8.61
C VAL A 165 -8.87 -2.72 8.14
N VAL A 166 -7.84 -3.51 7.79
CA VAL A 166 -6.59 -2.98 7.24
C VAL A 166 -6.86 -2.16 6.00
N GLY A 167 -7.60 -2.69 5.02
CA GLY A 167 -7.91 -1.99 3.78
C GLY A 167 -8.71 -0.70 4.00
N MET A 168 -9.69 -0.70 4.93
CA MET A 168 -10.47 0.51 5.24
C MET A 168 -9.57 1.64 5.75
N VAL A 169 -8.66 1.34 6.68
CA VAL A 169 -7.69 2.32 7.19
C VAL A 169 -6.74 2.78 6.09
N SER A 170 -6.25 1.85 5.26
CA SER A 170 -5.34 2.15 4.17
C SER A 170 -5.96 3.07 3.12
N TYR A 171 -7.23 2.88 2.77
CA TYR A 171 -7.91 3.75 1.80
C TYR A 171 -8.16 5.18 2.31
N VAL A 172 -8.16 5.43 3.62
CA VAL A 172 -8.17 6.81 4.14
C VAL A 172 -6.93 7.59 3.66
N SER A 173 -5.83 6.91 3.40
CA SER A 173 -4.61 7.50 2.87
C SER A 173 -4.80 8.20 1.51
N VAL A 174 -5.77 7.79 0.70
CA VAL A 174 -6.07 8.42 -0.61
C VAL A 174 -6.43 9.88 -0.43
N VAL A 175 -7.29 10.17 0.56
CA VAL A 175 -7.71 11.55 0.86
C VAL A 175 -6.53 12.35 1.41
N VAL A 176 -5.75 11.74 2.32
CA VAL A 176 -4.58 12.39 2.93
C VAL A 176 -3.50 12.65 1.89
N SER A 177 -3.24 11.68 1.00
CA SER A 177 -2.27 11.82 -0.10
C SER A 177 -2.71 12.89 -1.09
N GLY A 178 -3.95 12.83 -1.58
CA GLY A 178 -4.44 13.78 -2.58
C GLY A 178 -4.40 15.23 -2.07
N TRP A 179 -5.00 15.49 -0.92
CA TRP A 179 -5.02 16.83 -0.35
C TRP A 179 -3.65 17.26 0.21
N GLY A 180 -2.97 16.37 0.94
CA GLY A 180 -1.72 16.70 1.63
C GLY A 180 -0.58 17.01 0.67
N PHE A 181 -0.34 16.18 -0.33
CA PHE A 181 0.72 16.43 -1.30
C PHE A 181 0.38 17.58 -2.26
N GLY A 182 -0.91 17.80 -2.58
CA GLY A 182 -1.33 18.99 -3.29
C GLY A 182 -0.98 20.25 -2.52
N PHE A 183 -1.33 20.32 -1.26
CA PHE A 183 -0.98 21.45 -0.40
C PHE A 183 0.54 21.68 -0.30
N ILE A 184 1.32 20.60 -0.15
CA ILE A 184 2.78 20.67 -0.08
C ILE A 184 3.36 21.15 -1.41
N SER A 185 2.88 20.62 -2.54
CA SER A 185 3.32 21.01 -3.88
C SER A 185 3.08 22.50 -4.13
N ASP A 186 1.87 23.01 -3.82
CA ASP A 186 1.47 24.37 -4.10
C ASP A 186 2.21 25.41 -3.24
N HIS A 187 2.52 25.08 -1.97
CA HIS A 187 3.09 26.05 -1.02
C HIS A 187 4.60 25.89 -0.84
N PHE A 188 5.13 24.69 -0.96
CA PHE A 188 6.53 24.39 -0.67
C PHE A 188 7.30 23.81 -1.88
N GLY A 189 6.58 23.43 -2.93
CA GLY A 189 7.14 22.88 -4.16
C GLY A 189 7.48 21.39 -4.10
N TRP A 190 7.79 20.83 -5.26
CA TRP A 190 7.99 19.41 -5.48
C TRP A 190 9.10 18.79 -4.63
N ARG A 191 10.13 19.55 -4.30
CA ARG A 191 11.21 19.05 -3.44
C ARG A 191 10.71 18.53 -2.09
N TRP A 192 9.76 19.24 -1.46
CA TRP A 192 9.20 18.86 -0.18
C TRP A 192 8.23 17.68 -0.31
N VAL A 193 7.55 17.52 -1.43
CA VAL A 193 6.75 16.35 -1.75
C VAL A 193 7.62 15.09 -1.67
N PHE A 194 8.75 15.05 -2.39
CA PHE A 194 9.66 13.90 -2.39
C PHE A 194 10.30 13.63 -1.02
N ILE A 195 10.72 14.67 -0.30
CA ILE A 195 11.27 14.53 1.06
C ILE A 195 10.23 13.90 1.98
N THR A 196 8.98 14.35 1.92
CA THR A 196 7.89 13.81 2.73
C THR A 196 7.59 12.35 2.35
N MET A 197 7.57 12.01 1.06
CA MET A 197 7.40 10.62 0.62
C MET A 197 8.49 9.71 1.15
N ILE A 198 9.76 10.13 1.08
CA ILE A 198 10.90 9.36 1.60
C ILE A 198 10.80 9.21 3.12
N ALA A 199 10.43 10.28 3.84
CA ALA A 199 10.27 10.24 5.29
C ALA A 199 9.13 9.29 5.73
N ILE A 200 8.07 9.18 4.94
CA ILE A 200 6.96 8.26 5.19
C ILE A 200 7.37 6.78 4.97
N CYS A 201 8.34 6.53 4.10
CA CYS A 201 8.84 5.18 3.83
C CYS A 201 9.75 4.62 4.95
N LEU A 202 10.27 5.47 5.85
CA LEU A 202 11.16 5.11 6.96
C LEU A 202 10.38 4.63 8.17
#